data_76e950af20f631e5fc3bef4f7a4a8f36
#
_entry.id   76e950af20f631e5fc3bef4f7a4a8f36
#
_cell.length_a   1.000
_cell.length_b   1.000
_cell.length_c   1.000
_cell.angle_alpha   90.00
_cell.angle_beta   90.00
_cell.angle_gamma   90.00
#
_symmetry.space_group_name_H-M   'P 1'
#
loop_
_entity.id
_entity.type
_entity.pdbx_description
1 polymer ?
#
loop_
_entity_poly.entity_id
_entity_poly.type
_entity_poly.pdbx_seq_one_letter_code
_entity_poly.pdbx_strand_id
1 'polypeptide(L)'
;MAASSLSVILIILGSVLLILTTIPVKNTIEDNTLTVNYIIGKKKIDITGAVFMPVPDEARHNLVRVAGTSIGKINSGNFKNYKTGTIFKLYLCGKGEQVYFEVGETKYLIDNLIRK
;
A
#
# COMPACT_ATOMS: atom_id res chain seq x y z
N MET A 1 28.33 27.39 9.17
CA MET A 1 26.95 27.71 8.75
C MET A 1 26.54 26.99 7.48
N ALA A 2 27.35 27.01 6.44
CA ALA A 2 27.03 26.28 5.17
C ALA A 2 26.84 24.77 5.39
N ALA A 3 27.61 24.13 6.29
CA ALA A 3 27.49 22.71 6.60
C ALA A 3 26.14 22.34 7.23
N SER A 4 25.58 23.21 8.09
CA SER A 4 24.29 22.98 8.74
C SER A 4 23.13 23.05 7.73
N SER A 5 23.18 24.00 6.80
CA SER A 5 22.17 24.13 5.75
C SER A 5 22.21 22.94 4.80
N LEU A 6 23.40 22.46 4.45
CA LEU A 6 23.57 21.29 3.61
C LEU A 6 23.01 20.03 4.30
N SER A 7 23.26 19.85 5.60
CA SER A 7 22.73 18.72 6.37
C SER A 7 21.21 18.71 6.40
N VAL A 8 20.56 19.87 6.59
CA VAL A 8 19.10 20.00 6.57
C VAL A 8 18.54 19.65 5.20
N ILE A 9 19.16 20.14 4.12
CA ILE A 9 18.75 19.83 2.74
C ILE A 9 18.85 18.32 2.48
N LEU A 10 19.92 17.65 2.89
CA LEU A 10 20.10 16.21 2.73
C LEU A 10 19.06 15.41 3.49
N ILE A 11 18.70 15.84 4.70
CA ILE A 11 17.65 15.18 5.49
C ILE A 11 16.29 15.32 4.80
N ILE A 12 15.95 16.48 4.27
CA ILE A 12 14.71 16.72 3.57
C ILE A 12 14.65 15.88 2.29
N LEU A 13 15.71 15.85 1.49
CA LEU A 13 15.77 15.04 0.29
C LEU A 13 15.65 13.56 0.60
N GLY A 14 16.33 13.05 1.62
CA GLY A 14 16.22 11.67 2.06
C GLY A 14 14.82 11.31 2.50
N SER A 15 14.15 12.19 3.25
CA SER A 15 12.76 11.98 3.69
C SER A 15 11.80 11.92 2.51
N VAL A 16 11.95 12.81 1.53
CA VAL A 16 11.13 12.81 0.30
C VAL A 16 11.32 11.50 -0.47
N LEU A 17 12.57 11.04 -0.64
CA LEU A 17 12.85 9.79 -1.32
C LEU A 17 12.21 8.60 -0.61
N LEU A 18 12.28 8.55 0.73
CA LEU A 18 11.62 7.49 1.50
C LEU A 18 10.11 7.47 1.30
N ILE A 19 9.47 8.64 1.29
CA ILE A 19 8.03 8.75 1.03
C ILE A 19 7.70 8.20 -0.35
N LEU A 20 8.48 8.54 -1.38
CA LEU A 20 8.25 8.08 -2.75
C LEU A 20 8.36 6.55 -2.89
N THR A 21 9.05 5.87 -1.99
CA THR A 21 9.10 4.40 -1.97
C THR A 21 7.87 3.77 -1.33
N THR A 22 6.95 4.56 -0.79
CA THR A 22 5.72 4.08 -0.13
C THR A 22 4.45 4.48 -0.86
N ILE A 23 4.53 5.28 -1.92
CA ILE A 23 3.37 5.73 -2.70
C ILE A 23 3.18 4.77 -3.87
N PRO A 24 2.12 3.91 -3.83
CA PRO A 24 1.87 2.96 -4.91
C PRO A 24 1.34 3.68 -6.15
N VAL A 25 1.75 3.20 -7.32
CA VAL A 25 1.33 3.73 -8.61
C VAL A 25 0.43 2.74 -9.33
N LYS A 26 0.77 1.47 -9.27
CA LYS A 26 0.00 0.38 -9.89
C LYS A 26 0.33 -0.94 -9.22
N ASN A 27 -0.57 -1.90 -9.39
CA ASN A 27 -0.39 -3.27 -8.92
C ASN A 27 -0.44 -4.22 -10.11
N THR A 28 0.42 -5.23 -10.09
CA THR A 28 0.45 -6.28 -11.13
C THR A 28 0.41 -7.63 -10.46
N ILE A 29 -0.33 -8.58 -11.05
CA ILE A 29 -0.32 -9.97 -10.58
C ILE A 29 0.14 -10.85 -11.74
N GLU A 30 1.17 -11.65 -11.48
CA GLU A 30 1.74 -12.59 -12.44
C GLU A 30 2.33 -13.78 -11.68
N ASP A 31 1.98 -15.00 -12.08
CA ASP A 31 2.52 -16.25 -11.49
C ASP A 31 2.45 -16.28 -9.96
N ASN A 32 1.27 -15.99 -9.40
CA ASN A 32 1.03 -15.96 -7.95
C ASN A 32 1.92 -14.95 -7.21
N THR A 33 2.37 -13.91 -7.89
CA THR A 33 3.14 -12.84 -7.30
C THR A 33 2.43 -11.51 -7.53
N LEU A 34 2.14 -10.81 -6.44
CA LEU A 34 1.66 -9.43 -6.49
C LEU A 34 2.89 -8.52 -6.48
N THR A 35 3.00 -7.67 -7.48
CA THR A 35 4.03 -6.62 -7.52
C THR A 35 3.35 -5.28 -7.29
N VAL A 36 3.68 -4.65 -6.17
CA VAL A 36 3.26 -3.28 -5.87
C VAL A 36 4.34 -2.36 -6.42
N ASN A 37 3.99 -1.57 -7.44
CA ASN A 37 4.91 -0.61 -8.02
C ASN A 37 4.71 0.74 -7.36
N TYR A 38 5.77 1.26 -6.76
CA TYR A 38 5.79 2.58 -6.14
C TYR A 38 6.36 3.60 -7.13
N ILE A 39 6.29 4.89 -6.78
CA ILE A 39 6.95 5.93 -7.57
C ILE A 39 8.43 5.59 -7.71
N ILE A 40 9.07 5.15 -6.61
CA ILE A 40 10.44 4.65 -6.63
C ILE A 40 10.44 3.23 -6.08
N GLY A 41 10.86 2.28 -6.91
CA GLY A 41 10.98 0.89 -6.51
C GLY A 41 9.69 0.09 -6.58
N LYS A 42 9.77 -1.14 -6.15
CA LYS A 42 8.66 -2.08 -6.14
C LYS A 42 8.81 -3.11 -5.03
N LYS A 43 7.67 -3.68 -4.62
CA LYS A 43 7.62 -4.75 -3.62
C LYS A 43 6.92 -5.96 -4.23
N LYS A 44 7.52 -7.13 -4.10
CA LYS A 44 6.93 -8.38 -4.55
C LYS A 44 6.41 -9.17 -3.36
N ILE A 45 5.18 -9.65 -3.49
CA ILE A 45 4.49 -10.40 -2.45
C ILE A 45 4.02 -11.72 -3.04
N ASP A 46 4.40 -12.84 -2.43
CA ASP A 46 3.89 -14.16 -2.81
C ASP A 46 2.43 -14.27 -2.34
N ILE A 47 1.53 -14.45 -3.30
CA ILE A 47 0.10 -14.59 -3.03
C ILE A 47 -0.42 -15.98 -3.42
N THR A 48 0.45 -16.99 -3.37
CA THR A 48 0.04 -18.38 -3.63
C THR A 48 -1.09 -18.76 -2.69
N GLY A 49 -2.17 -19.32 -3.25
CA GLY A 49 -3.35 -19.67 -2.48
C GLY A 49 -4.31 -18.50 -2.23
N ALA A 50 -4.12 -17.37 -2.90
CA ALA A 50 -5.01 -16.21 -2.75
C ALA A 50 -6.45 -16.55 -3.14
N VAL A 51 -7.40 -16.17 -2.29
CA VAL A 51 -8.83 -16.29 -2.55
C VAL A 51 -9.39 -14.90 -2.76
N PHE A 52 -9.83 -14.63 -4.00
CA PHE A 52 -10.44 -13.34 -4.36
C PHE A 52 -11.92 -13.35 -4.02
N MET A 53 -12.39 -12.25 -3.43
CA MET A 53 -13.77 -12.12 -3.01
C MET A 53 -14.22 -10.65 -3.06
N PRO A 54 -15.54 -10.37 -2.95
CA PRO A 54 -16.01 -8.99 -2.90
C PRO A 54 -15.39 -8.22 -1.73
N VAL A 55 -15.19 -6.92 -1.93
CA VAL A 55 -14.62 -6.06 -0.88
C VAL A 55 -15.58 -6.00 0.30
N PRO A 56 -15.16 -6.44 1.50
CA PRO A 56 -16.03 -6.37 2.68
C PRO A 56 -16.20 -4.94 3.17
N ASP A 57 -17.33 -4.66 3.82
CA ASP A 57 -17.61 -3.32 4.34
C ASP A 57 -16.55 -2.86 5.35
N GLU A 58 -16.04 -3.79 6.17
CA GLU A 58 -15.01 -3.45 7.15
C GLU A 58 -13.69 -3.02 6.53
N ALA A 59 -13.45 -3.31 5.25
CA ALA A 59 -12.27 -2.83 4.51
C ALA A 59 -12.52 -1.48 3.85
N ARG A 60 -13.77 -1.00 3.83
CA ARG A 60 -14.14 0.28 3.20
C ARG A 60 -14.31 1.41 4.19
N HIS A 61 -14.66 1.10 5.43
CA HIS A 61 -15.04 2.09 6.43
C HIS A 61 -14.33 1.84 7.76
N ASN A 62 -14.22 2.90 8.56
CA ASN A 62 -13.72 2.82 9.92
C ASN A 62 -12.28 2.34 10.01
N LEU A 63 -11.46 2.69 9.02
CA LEU A 63 -10.05 2.32 8.98
C LEU A 63 -9.17 3.41 9.60
N VAL A 64 -8.21 2.99 10.39
CA VAL A 64 -7.15 3.85 10.91
C VAL A 64 -5.79 3.28 10.50
N ARG A 65 -4.87 4.17 10.19
CA ARG A 65 -3.51 3.76 9.82
C ARG A 65 -2.78 3.24 11.05
N VAL A 66 -2.26 2.02 10.93
CA VAL A 66 -1.38 1.43 11.94
C VAL A 66 0.08 1.70 11.58
N ALA A 67 0.42 1.46 10.32
CA ALA A 67 1.76 1.73 9.79
C ALA A 67 1.66 1.94 8.29
N GLY A 68 2.43 2.89 7.75
CA GLY A 68 2.47 3.17 6.32
C GLY A 68 2.08 4.59 5.98
N THR A 69 1.58 4.80 4.77
CA THR A 69 1.30 6.11 4.19
C THR A 69 -0.18 6.27 3.88
N SER A 70 -0.74 7.43 4.25
CA SER A 70 -2.12 7.81 3.90
C SER A 70 -2.10 9.27 3.46
N ILE A 71 -2.28 9.52 2.16
CA ILE A 71 -2.30 10.85 1.56
C ILE A 71 -3.47 10.91 0.57
N GLY A 72 -4.54 11.62 0.93
CA GLY A 72 -5.75 11.66 0.09
C GLY A 72 -6.30 10.27 -0.15
N LYS A 73 -6.41 9.86 -1.41
CA LYS A 73 -6.89 8.54 -1.82
C LYS A 73 -5.78 7.47 -1.83
N ILE A 74 -4.54 7.88 -1.57
CA ILE A 74 -3.39 6.98 -1.56
C ILE A 74 -3.25 6.41 -0.16
N ASN A 75 -3.33 5.07 -0.06
CA ASN A 75 -3.18 4.36 1.21
C ASN A 75 -2.28 3.15 0.98
N SER A 76 -1.20 3.07 1.72
CA SER A 76 -0.23 2.00 1.59
C SER A 76 0.27 1.57 2.95
N GLY A 77 0.12 0.29 3.27
CA GLY A 77 0.59 -0.27 4.52
C GLY A 77 -0.50 -0.99 5.30
N ASN A 78 -0.36 -1.01 6.61
CA ASN A 78 -1.29 -1.71 7.50
C ASN A 78 -2.34 -0.76 8.06
N PHE A 79 -3.60 -1.13 7.89
CA PHE A 79 -4.75 -0.37 8.38
C PHE A 79 -5.63 -1.28 9.21
N LYS A 80 -6.21 -0.73 10.26
CA LYS A 80 -7.07 -1.48 11.19
C LYS A 80 -8.47 -0.89 11.20
N ASN A 81 -9.47 -1.75 11.10
CA ASN A 81 -10.84 -1.32 11.36
C ASN A 81 -11.01 -1.16 12.87
N TYR A 82 -11.25 0.04 13.35
CA TYR A 82 -11.31 0.32 14.78
C TYR A 82 -12.58 -0.25 15.46
N LYS A 83 -13.59 -0.65 14.69
CA LYS A 83 -14.80 -1.28 15.23
C LYS A 83 -14.68 -2.80 15.35
N THR A 84 -14.04 -3.45 14.38
CA THR A 84 -13.93 -4.91 14.34
C THR A 84 -12.57 -5.43 14.79
N GLY A 85 -11.54 -4.58 14.78
CA GLY A 85 -10.18 -4.98 15.08
C GLY A 85 -9.44 -5.65 13.93
N THR A 86 -10.08 -5.81 12.78
CA THR A 86 -9.49 -6.48 11.62
C THR A 86 -8.41 -5.63 11.00
N ILE A 87 -7.26 -6.24 10.67
CA ILE A 87 -6.12 -5.58 10.04
C ILE A 87 -6.09 -5.93 8.56
N PHE A 88 -5.94 -4.90 7.73
CA PHE A 88 -5.84 -5.05 6.29
C PHE A 88 -4.52 -4.47 5.80
N LYS A 89 -3.95 -5.10 4.79
CA LYS A 89 -2.82 -4.53 4.03
C LYS A 89 -3.38 -3.86 2.80
N LEU A 90 -3.22 -2.54 2.71
CA LEU A 90 -3.72 -1.72 1.63
C LEU A 90 -2.57 -1.28 0.73
N TYR A 91 -2.78 -1.38 -0.58
CA TYR A 91 -1.88 -0.81 -1.58
C TYR A 91 -2.74 -0.11 -2.61
N LEU A 92 -3.27 1.05 -2.22
CA LEU A 92 -4.24 1.83 -2.99
C LEU A 92 -3.59 3.10 -3.53
N CYS A 93 -3.61 3.27 -4.85
CA CYS A 93 -3.16 4.50 -5.50
C CYS A 93 -4.31 5.48 -5.79
N GLY A 94 -5.54 5.11 -5.46
CA GLY A 94 -6.72 5.94 -5.64
C GLY A 94 -7.31 5.89 -7.04
N LYS A 95 -6.96 4.89 -7.85
CA LYS A 95 -7.42 4.73 -9.23
C LYS A 95 -7.90 3.32 -9.47
N GLY A 96 -8.87 3.19 -10.38
CA GLY A 96 -9.35 1.90 -10.83
C GLY A 96 -10.23 1.18 -9.81
N GLU A 97 -10.59 -0.04 -10.16
CA GLU A 97 -11.44 -0.87 -9.32
C GLU A 97 -10.64 -1.46 -8.15
N GLN A 98 -11.25 -1.49 -6.98
CA GLN A 98 -10.65 -2.13 -5.82
C GLN A 98 -10.82 -3.65 -5.91
N VAL A 99 -9.76 -4.37 -5.59
CA VAL A 99 -9.73 -5.83 -5.58
C VAL A 99 -9.32 -6.28 -4.19
N TYR A 100 -10.11 -7.19 -3.62
CA TYR A 100 -9.87 -7.75 -2.29
C TYR A 100 -9.57 -9.24 -2.39
N PHE A 101 -8.56 -9.68 -1.66
CA PHE A 101 -8.22 -11.10 -1.56
C PHE A 101 -7.55 -11.41 -0.23
N GLU A 102 -7.62 -12.69 0.14
CA GLU A 102 -6.99 -13.19 1.36
C GLU A 102 -5.97 -14.28 1.02
N VAL A 103 -4.82 -14.20 1.66
CA VAL A 103 -3.78 -15.23 1.58
C VAL A 103 -3.57 -15.74 3.00
N GLY A 104 -4.10 -16.94 3.31
CA GLY A 104 -4.13 -17.43 4.67
C GLY A 104 -4.93 -16.46 5.56
N GLU A 105 -4.30 -15.93 6.60
CA GLU A 105 -4.92 -14.97 7.51
C GLU A 105 -4.69 -13.51 7.12
N THR A 106 -3.88 -13.27 6.09
CA THR A 106 -3.55 -11.91 5.64
C THR A 106 -4.59 -11.42 4.64
N LYS A 107 -5.11 -10.21 4.89
CA LYS A 107 -6.16 -9.58 4.09
C LYS A 107 -5.56 -8.42 3.30
N TYR A 108 -5.77 -8.44 1.97
CA TYR A 108 -5.22 -7.43 1.06
C TYR A 108 -6.33 -6.70 0.33
N LEU A 109 -6.18 -5.39 0.20
CA LEU A 109 -7.02 -4.55 -0.64
C LEU A 109 -6.10 -3.73 -1.55
N ILE A 110 -6.28 -3.90 -2.85
CA ILE A 110 -5.46 -3.23 -3.87
C ILE A 110 -6.36 -2.55 -4.89
N ASP A 111 -5.81 -1.63 -5.66
CA ASP A 111 -6.50 -1.03 -6.81
C ASP A 111 -5.53 -0.88 -7.98
N ASN A 112 -6.02 -0.30 -9.07
CA ASN A 112 -5.24 -0.08 -10.29
C ASN A 112 -4.47 -1.34 -10.72
N LEU A 113 -5.17 -2.48 -10.69
CA LEU A 113 -4.57 -3.77 -11.04
C LEU A 113 -4.43 -3.92 -12.54
N ILE A 114 -3.20 -4.19 -12.98
CA ILE A 114 -2.89 -4.52 -14.36
C ILE A 114 -2.53 -6.01 -14.39
N ARG A 115 -3.35 -6.79 -15.09
CA ARG A 115 -3.13 -8.23 -15.23
C ARG A 115 -2.28 -8.51 -16.48
N LYS A 116 -1.30 -9.35 -16.30
CA LYS A 116 -0.48 -9.83 -17.41
C LYS A 116 -0.83 -11.27 -17.75
#